data_3ff3cedbbe595c2c77eee4a4c4ae38ca
#
_entry.id   3ff3cedbbe595c2c77eee4a4c4ae38ca
#
_cell.length_a   1.000
_cell.length_b   1.000
_cell.length_c   1.000
_cell.angle_alpha   90.00
_cell.angle_beta   90.00
_cell.angle_gamma   90.00
#
_symmetry.space_group_name_H-M   'P 1'
#
loop_
_entity.id
_entity.type
_entity.pdbx_description
1 polymer ?
#
loop_
_entity_poly.entity_id
_entity_poly.type
_entity_poly.pdbx_seq_one_letter_code
_entity_poly.pdbx_strand_id
1 'polypeptide(L)'
;MSEKASSLNKPPFLHAEEFPKVPLVLDGISSRFIQEHRIVPLEFKNNVLKVAMANPGDGDALDALRVALSATIMTYAADVGTIEEYIRSFYEQEAQNINRIIEDIGEKGVEFLREEEEDIGHLKDLASEAPIIKLVNMLITRAVESRASDIHVEPFEDELKVRYRIDGVLQDVESVPKKLQAAIVSRLKIMAKLNIAEKRLPQDGRIKLKVGDKELDLRVSTIPVLYGECIVMRILRKEGIVIDLEKLGFDPQTLSEFNTLIERPNGIILVTGPTGSGKTTTLYGALDKINSPDKKIITVEDPVEYQLKGVNQIQVKPQIGLNFANTLRHIVRQDPDIIMIGEVRDMETAEIAIQSALTGHLVFSTLHTNDAPTALTRLLDMGIERFLLASTIRGILAQRLVRVICPDCKEEDAPVGSKANLDAFGLGNGIPLYRGKGCERCSYTGYYGRTGLYELLLVDDEVRSLILKNADANRIREAARKRGMRTLLEYGVERIKTEMTTLSEVLRVTQEV
;
A
#
# COMPACT_ATOMS: atom_id res chain seq x y z
N MET A 1 19.48 -76.19 20.89
CA MET A 1 18.09 -75.81 20.74
C MET A 1 17.89 -74.61 21.66
N SER A 2 17.60 -73.40 21.29
CA SER A 2 17.06 -72.85 20.04
C SER A 2 17.47 -71.34 19.96
N GLU A 3 18.14 -71.00 18.93
CA GLU A 3 18.23 -69.60 18.49
C GLU A 3 16.89 -69.26 17.84
N LYS A 4 16.15 -68.37 18.46
CA LYS A 4 15.09 -67.57 17.83
C LYS A 4 14.72 -66.46 18.82
N ALA A 5 15.39 -65.32 18.70
CA ALA A 5 14.85 -64.06 19.22
C ALA A 5 15.40 -62.89 18.40
N SER A 6 14.44 -62.09 17.95
CA SER A 6 14.46 -60.72 17.50
C SER A 6 15.07 -60.41 16.12
N SER A 7 14.25 -60.59 15.08
CA SER A 7 14.24 -59.65 13.98
C SER A 7 13.54 -58.38 14.47
N LEU A 8 14.28 -57.44 14.99
CA LEU A 8 13.83 -56.04 15.17
C LEU A 8 13.43 -55.51 13.78
N ASN A 9 12.13 -55.29 13.56
CA ASN A 9 11.60 -54.64 12.38
C ASN A 9 12.29 -53.27 12.29
N LYS A 10 13.25 -53.13 11.38
CA LYS A 10 13.80 -51.79 11.07
C LYS A 10 12.63 -50.95 10.55
N PRO A 11 12.50 -49.68 11.04
CA PRO A 11 11.45 -48.79 10.54
C PRO A 11 11.60 -48.64 9.01
N PRO A 12 10.47 -48.59 8.29
CA PRO A 12 10.49 -48.43 6.82
C PRO A 12 11.20 -47.11 6.46
N PHE A 13 11.94 -47.14 5.35
CA PHE A 13 12.68 -45.99 4.86
C PHE A 13 11.82 -45.17 3.91
N LEU A 14 11.81 -43.82 4.05
CA LEU A 14 11.07 -42.88 3.21
C LEU A 14 12.03 -42.05 2.36
N HIS A 15 11.65 -41.86 1.09
CA HIS A 15 12.36 -40.97 0.17
C HIS A 15 11.73 -39.57 0.14
N ALA A 16 12.47 -38.57 -0.36
CA ALA A 16 12.06 -37.17 -0.40
C ALA A 16 10.70 -36.92 -1.07
N GLU A 17 10.36 -37.71 -2.08
CA GLU A 17 9.10 -37.61 -2.84
C GLU A 17 7.85 -37.99 -2.02
N GLU A 18 8.04 -38.72 -0.92
CA GLU A 18 6.98 -39.21 -0.04
C GLU A 18 6.69 -38.25 1.14
N PHE A 19 7.45 -37.16 1.25
CA PHE A 19 7.21 -36.14 2.26
C PHE A 19 5.99 -35.29 1.87
N PRO A 20 5.19 -34.81 2.88
CA PRO A 20 4.04 -33.98 2.60
C PRO A 20 4.45 -32.66 1.93
N LYS A 21 3.70 -32.23 0.92
CA LYS A 21 3.94 -30.94 0.22
C LYS A 21 3.62 -29.73 1.09
N VAL A 22 2.92 -29.92 2.20
CA VAL A 22 2.55 -28.90 3.18
C VAL A 22 2.95 -29.45 4.55
N PRO A 23 3.69 -28.68 5.38
CA PRO A 23 4.12 -29.15 6.68
C PRO A 23 2.93 -29.39 7.60
N LEU A 24 2.97 -30.47 8.36
CA LEU A 24 1.98 -30.77 9.38
C LEU A 24 2.38 -30.03 10.67
N VAL A 25 1.59 -29.03 11.05
CA VAL A 25 1.75 -28.33 12.32
C VAL A 25 1.00 -29.10 13.41
N LEU A 26 1.66 -29.37 14.51
CA LEU A 26 1.11 -30.10 15.64
C LEU A 26 1.07 -29.20 16.88
N ASP A 27 -0.12 -29.00 17.46
CA ASP A 27 -0.27 -28.27 18.69
C ASP A 27 0.55 -28.92 19.82
N GLY A 28 1.37 -28.13 20.50
CA GLY A 28 2.23 -28.62 21.59
C GLY A 28 3.61 -29.15 21.16
N ILE A 29 3.95 -29.14 19.88
CA ILE A 29 5.29 -29.52 19.38
C ILE A 29 5.97 -28.30 18.75
N SER A 30 7.06 -27.84 19.35
CA SER A 30 7.81 -26.70 18.82
C SER A 30 8.67 -27.09 17.60
N SER A 31 8.88 -26.17 16.65
CA SER A 31 9.80 -26.41 15.52
C SER A 31 11.26 -26.52 15.97
N ARG A 32 11.60 -25.96 17.14
CA ARG A 32 12.90 -26.18 17.74
C ARG A 32 13.08 -27.65 18.12
N PHE A 33 12.06 -28.29 18.68
CA PHE A 33 12.06 -29.73 18.98
C PHE A 33 12.20 -30.55 17.68
N ILE A 34 11.46 -30.18 16.62
CA ILE A 34 11.55 -30.78 15.29
C ILE A 34 12.96 -30.68 14.73
N GLN A 35 13.61 -29.53 14.87
CA GLN A 35 14.99 -29.27 14.40
C GLN A 35 16.03 -30.03 15.22
N GLU A 36 15.97 -29.96 16.55
CA GLU A 36 16.92 -30.59 17.45
C GLU A 36 16.95 -32.11 17.31
N HIS A 37 15.76 -32.72 17.17
CA HIS A 37 15.63 -34.18 17.04
C HIS A 37 15.55 -34.66 15.57
N ARG A 38 15.63 -33.74 14.57
CA ARG A 38 15.54 -34.04 13.15
C ARG A 38 14.35 -34.93 12.81
N ILE A 39 13.17 -34.43 13.15
CA ILE A 39 11.86 -35.11 12.99
C ILE A 39 11.00 -34.34 11.98
N VAL A 40 10.31 -35.05 11.10
CA VAL A 40 9.29 -34.47 10.22
C VAL A 40 7.96 -35.19 10.46
N PRO A 41 6.94 -34.50 11.00
CA PRO A 41 5.58 -35.05 11.06
C PRO A 41 5.02 -35.23 9.64
N LEU A 42 4.50 -36.43 9.36
CA LEU A 42 4.00 -36.81 8.04
C LEU A 42 2.47 -36.77 7.97
N GLU A 43 1.81 -37.38 8.95
CA GLU A 43 0.37 -37.52 9.01
C GLU A 43 -0.09 -37.75 10.46
N PHE A 44 -1.19 -37.11 10.86
CA PHE A 44 -1.83 -37.37 12.16
C PHE A 44 -3.29 -37.72 11.96
N LYS A 45 -3.64 -38.99 12.14
CA LYS A 45 -5.01 -39.51 11.98
C LYS A 45 -5.31 -40.59 13.01
N ASN A 46 -6.55 -40.62 13.51
CA ASN A 46 -7.03 -41.64 14.43
C ASN A 46 -6.11 -41.86 15.66
N ASN A 47 -5.59 -40.77 16.22
CA ASN A 47 -4.67 -40.78 17.34
C ASN A 47 -3.33 -41.51 17.07
N VAL A 48 -2.92 -41.59 15.78
CA VAL A 48 -1.64 -42.12 15.34
C VAL A 48 -0.89 -41.03 14.57
N LEU A 49 0.30 -40.68 15.07
CA LEU A 49 1.21 -39.77 14.37
C LEU A 49 2.28 -40.58 13.63
N LYS A 50 2.37 -40.37 12.33
CA LYS A 50 3.49 -40.87 11.51
C LYS A 50 4.59 -39.81 11.48
N VAL A 51 5.82 -40.19 11.75
CA VAL A 51 6.99 -39.31 11.76
C VAL A 51 8.15 -39.89 10.97
N ALA A 52 8.77 -39.09 10.13
CA ALA A 52 10.09 -39.40 9.58
C ALA A 52 11.19 -38.87 10.50
N MET A 53 12.18 -39.68 10.79
CA MET A 53 13.27 -39.35 11.70
C MET A 53 14.63 -39.70 11.10
N ALA A 54 15.62 -38.85 11.32
CA ALA A 54 17.01 -39.16 10.99
C ALA A 54 17.57 -40.28 11.90
N ASN A 55 17.12 -40.32 13.16
CA ASN A 55 17.42 -41.38 14.11
C ASN A 55 16.14 -41.98 14.71
N PRO A 56 15.54 -43.00 14.11
CA PRO A 56 14.34 -43.65 14.64
C PRO A 56 14.50 -44.31 16.00
N GLY A 57 15.74 -44.41 16.53
CA GLY A 57 16.06 -44.94 17.85
C GLY A 57 16.12 -43.89 18.97
N ASP A 58 15.81 -42.61 18.65
CA ASP A 58 15.76 -41.53 19.67
C ASP A 58 14.54 -41.71 20.58
N GLY A 59 14.75 -42.44 21.68
CA GLY A 59 13.70 -42.77 22.67
C GLY A 59 13.13 -41.53 23.35
N ASP A 60 14.00 -40.57 23.65
CA ASP A 60 13.61 -39.35 24.38
C ASP A 60 12.67 -38.49 23.50
N ALA A 61 12.96 -38.36 22.20
CA ALA A 61 12.11 -37.67 21.27
C ALA A 61 10.76 -38.36 21.09
N LEU A 62 10.74 -39.71 21.01
CA LEU A 62 9.51 -40.46 20.84
C LEU A 62 8.63 -40.41 22.12
N ASP A 63 9.21 -40.44 23.30
CA ASP A 63 8.47 -40.33 24.54
C ASP A 63 7.91 -38.92 24.74
N ALA A 64 8.67 -37.89 24.39
CA ALA A 64 8.17 -36.51 24.38
C ALA A 64 6.96 -36.34 23.44
N LEU A 65 7.01 -36.89 22.24
CA LEU A 65 5.89 -36.85 21.27
C LEU A 65 4.66 -37.61 21.82
N ARG A 66 4.85 -38.77 22.45
CA ARG A 66 3.75 -39.56 23.03
C ARG A 66 3.05 -38.81 24.15
N VAL A 67 3.82 -38.16 25.02
CA VAL A 67 3.30 -37.40 26.15
C VAL A 67 2.57 -36.13 25.67
N ALA A 68 3.21 -35.36 24.78
CA ALA A 68 2.64 -34.10 24.31
C ALA A 68 1.33 -34.28 23.54
N LEU A 69 1.23 -35.33 22.70
CA LEU A 69 0.08 -35.54 21.82
C LEU A 69 -0.90 -36.61 22.36
N SER A 70 -0.55 -37.32 23.43
CA SER A 70 -1.30 -38.51 23.93
C SER A 70 -1.60 -39.50 22.79
N ALA A 71 -0.67 -39.71 21.86
CA ALA A 71 -0.86 -40.44 20.61
C ALA A 71 0.12 -41.61 20.46
N THR A 72 -0.23 -42.55 19.58
CA THR A 72 0.67 -43.61 19.13
C THR A 72 1.59 -43.08 18.05
N ILE A 73 2.90 -43.29 18.16
CA ILE A 73 3.89 -42.81 17.19
C ILE A 73 4.34 -43.96 16.30
N MET A 74 4.19 -43.78 14.97
CA MET A 74 4.76 -44.64 13.96
C MET A 74 5.97 -43.98 13.31
N THR A 75 7.14 -44.60 13.42
CA THR A 75 8.42 -44.06 12.97
C THR A 75 8.81 -44.60 11.59
N TYR A 76 9.34 -43.70 10.78
CA TYR A 76 9.97 -43.98 9.50
C TYR A 76 11.40 -43.47 9.53
N ALA A 77 12.34 -44.16 8.91
CA ALA A 77 13.69 -43.67 8.72
C ALA A 77 13.77 -42.84 7.45
N ALA A 78 14.54 -41.75 7.47
CA ALA A 78 14.82 -40.96 6.28
C ALA A 78 16.27 -40.43 6.31
N ASP A 79 16.78 -40.07 5.14
CA ASP A 79 18.12 -39.47 5.05
C ASP A 79 18.19 -38.13 5.79
N VAL A 80 19.32 -37.94 6.50
CA VAL A 80 19.55 -36.73 7.30
C VAL A 80 19.47 -35.47 6.43
N GLY A 81 20.07 -35.49 5.24
CA GLY A 81 20.05 -34.37 4.31
C GLY A 81 18.64 -34.02 3.84
N THR A 82 17.82 -35.04 3.53
CA THR A 82 16.43 -34.88 3.14
C THR A 82 15.58 -34.26 4.25
N ILE A 83 15.77 -34.72 5.48
CA ILE A 83 15.06 -34.15 6.64
C ILE A 83 15.50 -32.70 6.90
N GLU A 84 16.80 -32.41 6.86
CA GLU A 84 17.31 -31.05 7.07
C GLU A 84 16.87 -30.10 5.94
N GLU A 85 16.83 -30.53 4.69
CA GLU A 85 16.33 -29.74 3.56
C GLU A 85 14.83 -29.45 3.71
N TYR A 86 14.03 -30.45 4.10
CA TYR A 86 12.60 -30.27 4.37
C TYR A 86 12.36 -29.32 5.56
N ILE A 87 13.09 -29.51 6.65
CA ILE A 87 13.01 -28.61 7.83
C ILE A 87 13.39 -27.19 7.45
N ARG A 88 14.46 -27.00 6.66
CA ARG A 88 14.90 -25.69 6.19
C ARG A 88 13.85 -25.02 5.30
N SER A 89 13.26 -25.76 4.37
CA SER A 89 12.30 -25.20 3.41
C SER A 89 10.96 -24.84 4.05
N PHE A 90 10.51 -25.58 5.08
CA PHE A 90 9.18 -25.39 5.65
C PHE A 90 9.17 -24.87 7.09
N TYR A 91 10.11 -25.29 7.94
CA TYR A 91 10.12 -24.92 9.35
C TYR A 91 11.11 -23.77 9.70
N GLU A 92 12.10 -23.47 8.85
CA GLU A 92 12.92 -22.26 9.00
C GLU A 92 12.19 -21.00 8.49
N GLN A 93 11.32 -21.12 7.49
CA GLN A 93 10.43 -20.03 7.09
C GLN A 93 9.36 -19.74 8.18
N GLU A 94 8.91 -20.74 8.91
CA GLU A 94 8.04 -20.55 10.08
C GLU A 94 8.76 -19.88 11.27
N ALA A 95 10.07 -20.01 11.42
CA ALA A 95 10.84 -19.27 12.45
C ALA A 95 10.82 -17.74 12.21
N GLN A 96 10.38 -17.29 11.04
CA GLN A 96 10.05 -15.90 10.73
C GLN A 96 8.58 -15.54 11.03
N ASN A 97 7.78 -16.47 11.54
CA ASN A 97 6.39 -16.20 11.87
C ASN A 97 6.29 -15.29 13.09
N ILE A 98 5.58 -14.18 12.96
CA ILE A 98 5.39 -13.17 14.01
C ILE A 98 4.79 -13.80 15.27
N ASN A 99 3.81 -14.70 15.13
CA ASN A 99 3.16 -15.38 16.25
C ASN A 99 4.15 -16.12 17.14
N ARG A 100 5.16 -16.75 16.55
CA ARG A 100 6.19 -17.48 17.28
C ARG A 100 7.14 -16.57 18.04
N ILE A 101 7.49 -15.40 17.46
CA ILE A 101 8.28 -14.40 18.18
C ILE A 101 7.48 -13.87 19.37
N ILE A 102 6.18 -13.68 19.20
CA ILE A 102 5.27 -13.25 20.28
C ILE A 102 5.20 -14.31 21.38
N GLU A 103 5.11 -15.59 21.03
CA GLU A 103 5.12 -16.72 21.99
C GLU A 103 6.47 -16.81 22.73
N ASP A 104 7.59 -16.76 21.99
CA ASP A 104 8.95 -16.76 22.58
C ASP A 104 9.17 -15.61 23.56
N ILE A 105 8.59 -14.42 23.30
CA ILE A 105 8.64 -13.28 24.23
C ILE A 105 7.79 -13.59 25.48
N GLY A 106 6.63 -14.25 25.30
CA GLY A 106 5.72 -14.63 26.38
C GLY A 106 6.30 -15.69 27.32
N GLU A 107 7.03 -16.68 26.80
CA GLU A 107 7.60 -17.80 27.55
C GLU A 107 8.90 -17.43 28.30
N LYS A 108 9.69 -16.48 27.79
CA LYS A 108 10.97 -16.07 28.42
C LYS A 108 10.82 -15.18 29.64
N GLY A 109 9.60 -14.97 30.13
CA GLY A 109 9.37 -14.32 31.43
C GLY A 109 9.83 -12.86 31.46
N VAL A 110 9.63 -12.13 30.37
CA VAL A 110 9.74 -10.65 30.40
C VAL A 110 8.65 -10.17 31.36
N GLU A 111 9.02 -9.84 32.60
CA GLU A 111 8.10 -9.25 33.56
C GLU A 111 7.70 -7.86 33.09
N PHE A 112 6.56 -7.79 32.42
CA PHE A 112 5.91 -6.51 32.12
C PHE A 112 5.23 -6.03 33.41
N LEU A 113 5.77 -4.97 34.00
CA LEU A 113 5.18 -4.33 35.18
C LEU A 113 3.78 -3.81 34.89
N ARG A 114 2.90 -3.86 35.87
CA ARG A 114 1.56 -3.29 35.84
C ARG A 114 1.63 -1.75 35.67
N GLU A 115 0.60 -1.18 35.09
CA GLU A 115 0.41 0.20 34.57
C GLU A 115 0.74 1.39 35.53
N GLU A 116 1.38 1.21 36.65
CA GLU A 116 1.72 2.30 37.58
C GLU A 116 3.21 2.64 37.45
N GLU A 117 3.48 3.79 36.75
CA GLU A 117 4.80 4.42 36.55
C GLU A 117 5.81 3.60 35.73
N GLU A 118 5.60 3.53 34.42
CA GLU A 118 6.65 3.03 33.50
C GLU A 118 7.86 3.97 33.51
N ASP A 119 8.96 3.56 34.14
CA ASP A 119 10.24 4.26 34.08
C ASP A 119 10.74 4.31 32.62
N ILE A 120 11.13 5.50 32.15
CA ILE A 120 11.67 5.72 30.79
C ILE A 120 12.91 4.87 30.55
N GLY A 121 13.72 4.61 31.58
CA GLY A 121 14.86 3.69 31.52
C GLY A 121 14.43 2.28 31.15
N HIS A 122 13.45 1.76 31.86
CA HIS A 122 12.89 0.43 31.64
C HIS A 122 12.25 0.27 30.23
N LEU A 123 11.53 1.30 29.74
CA LEU A 123 10.99 1.30 28.37
C LEU A 123 12.08 1.25 27.29
N LYS A 124 13.21 1.92 27.51
CA LYS A 124 14.37 1.86 26.59
C LYS A 124 15.01 0.49 26.59
N ASP A 125 15.12 -0.14 27.75
CA ASP A 125 15.68 -1.47 27.90
C ASP A 125 14.80 -2.52 27.21
N LEU A 126 13.51 -2.52 27.47
CA LEU A 126 12.52 -3.37 26.79
C LEU A 126 12.52 -3.16 25.27
N ALA A 127 12.54 -1.92 24.82
CA ALA A 127 12.58 -1.57 23.38
C ALA A 127 13.90 -1.97 22.69
N SER A 128 14.94 -2.24 23.47
CA SER A 128 16.28 -2.65 23.01
C SER A 128 16.48 -4.17 23.11
N GLU A 129 15.52 -4.91 23.65
CA GLU A 129 15.57 -6.36 23.68
C GLU A 129 15.55 -6.97 22.26
N ALA A 130 16.40 -7.98 22.07
CA ALA A 130 16.56 -8.61 20.75
C ALA A 130 15.22 -9.13 20.14
N PRO A 131 14.27 -9.70 20.91
CA PRO A 131 12.97 -10.12 20.38
C PRO A 131 12.12 -8.97 19.87
N ILE A 132 12.05 -7.83 20.58
CA ILE A 132 11.28 -6.64 20.15
C ILE A 132 11.87 -6.02 18.88
N ILE A 133 13.22 -5.94 18.83
CA ILE A 133 13.92 -5.47 17.62
C ILE A 133 13.58 -6.38 16.44
N LYS A 134 13.64 -7.69 16.63
CA LYS A 134 13.34 -8.67 15.58
C LYS A 134 11.89 -8.57 15.11
N LEU A 135 10.93 -8.44 16.03
CA LEU A 135 9.51 -8.28 15.71
C LEU A 135 9.26 -7.01 14.88
N VAL A 136 9.73 -5.85 15.32
CA VAL A 136 9.55 -4.59 14.60
C VAL A 136 10.20 -4.63 13.21
N ASN A 137 11.41 -5.16 13.10
CA ASN A 137 12.08 -5.31 11.81
C ASN A 137 11.30 -6.23 10.86
N MET A 138 10.75 -7.33 11.36
CA MET A 138 9.94 -8.26 10.58
C MET A 138 8.64 -7.61 10.10
N LEU A 139 7.93 -6.85 10.96
CA LEU A 139 6.74 -6.10 10.55
C LEU A 139 7.05 -5.14 9.39
N ILE A 140 8.17 -4.42 9.47
CA ILE A 140 8.59 -3.50 8.41
C ILE A 140 8.97 -4.27 7.13
N THR A 141 9.76 -5.33 7.24
CA THR A 141 10.18 -6.15 6.09
C THR A 141 8.97 -6.74 5.37
N ARG A 142 8.05 -7.36 6.10
CA ARG A 142 6.81 -7.94 5.54
C ARG A 142 5.93 -6.88 4.86
N ALA A 143 5.85 -5.66 5.41
CA ALA A 143 5.13 -4.56 4.77
C ALA A 143 5.75 -4.19 3.42
N VAL A 144 7.09 -4.15 3.33
CA VAL A 144 7.83 -3.86 2.09
C VAL A 144 7.63 -4.97 1.05
N GLU A 145 7.71 -6.22 1.44
CA GLU A 145 7.47 -7.40 0.59
C GLU A 145 6.04 -7.44 0.07
N SER A 146 5.06 -7.12 0.93
CA SER A 146 3.65 -6.99 0.57
C SER A 146 3.33 -5.71 -0.22
N ARG A 147 4.33 -4.88 -0.53
CA ARG A 147 4.20 -3.62 -1.29
C ARG A 147 3.29 -2.61 -0.60
N ALA A 148 3.20 -2.64 0.73
CA ALA A 148 2.42 -1.68 1.49
C ALA A 148 2.92 -0.24 1.24
N SER A 149 2.00 0.70 1.21
CA SER A 149 2.31 2.14 1.20
C SER A 149 2.44 2.70 2.61
N ASP A 150 1.65 2.17 3.56
CA ASP A 150 1.64 2.62 4.95
C ASP A 150 1.52 1.40 5.89
N ILE A 151 2.15 1.51 7.05
CA ILE A 151 2.03 0.59 8.18
C ILE A 151 1.31 1.33 9.29
N HIS A 152 0.24 0.77 9.79
CA HIS A 152 -0.53 1.28 10.91
C HIS A 152 -0.32 0.38 12.11
N VAL A 153 0.04 0.95 13.25
CA VAL A 153 0.18 0.28 14.55
C VAL A 153 -0.80 0.95 15.50
N GLU A 154 -1.89 0.28 15.81
CA GLU A 154 -3.08 0.86 16.42
C GLU A 154 -3.43 0.14 17.71
N PRO A 155 -3.42 0.83 18.88
CA PRO A 155 -3.80 0.25 20.14
C PRO A 155 -5.33 0.18 20.29
N PHE A 156 -5.80 -1.00 20.71
CA PHE A 156 -7.18 -1.27 21.10
C PHE A 156 -7.23 -1.69 22.58
N GLU A 157 -8.43 -2.04 23.07
CA GLU A 157 -8.63 -2.38 24.47
C GLU A 157 -7.76 -3.57 24.92
N ASP A 158 -7.73 -4.64 24.12
CA ASP A 158 -7.08 -5.91 24.47
C ASP A 158 -5.87 -6.26 23.60
N GLU A 159 -5.65 -5.54 22.48
CA GLU A 159 -4.64 -5.86 21.49
C GLU A 159 -3.97 -4.62 20.90
N LEU A 160 -2.78 -4.80 20.34
CA LEU A 160 -2.14 -3.86 19.42
C LEU A 160 -2.29 -4.40 18.00
N LYS A 161 -3.13 -3.77 17.19
CA LYS A 161 -3.39 -4.22 15.82
C LYS A 161 -2.39 -3.60 14.84
N VAL A 162 -1.81 -4.44 13.99
CA VAL A 162 -0.95 -4.00 12.89
C VAL A 162 -1.69 -4.19 11.57
N ARG A 163 -1.83 -3.11 10.81
CA ARG A 163 -2.49 -3.11 9.51
C ARG A 163 -1.59 -2.54 8.44
N TYR A 164 -1.64 -3.10 7.25
CA TYR A 164 -0.94 -2.57 6.09
C TYR A 164 -1.93 -1.96 5.11
N ARG A 165 -1.54 -0.83 4.51
CA ARG A 165 -2.27 -0.30 3.37
C ARG A 165 -1.63 -0.84 2.10
N ILE A 166 -2.28 -1.81 1.47
CA ILE A 166 -1.83 -2.45 0.23
C ILE A 166 -2.77 -2.03 -0.89
N ASP A 167 -2.20 -1.48 -1.96
CA ASP A 167 -2.95 -0.98 -3.12
C ASP A 167 -4.12 -0.04 -2.74
N GLY A 168 -3.92 0.78 -1.68
CA GLY A 168 -4.87 1.78 -1.18
C GLY A 168 -5.89 1.26 -0.14
N VAL A 169 -5.96 -0.04 0.11
CA VAL A 169 -6.89 -0.66 1.06
C VAL A 169 -6.14 -1.12 2.32
N LEU A 170 -6.70 -0.82 3.50
CA LEU A 170 -6.18 -1.31 4.78
C LEU A 170 -6.54 -2.78 4.97
N GLN A 171 -5.55 -3.56 5.40
CA GLN A 171 -5.69 -4.99 5.68
C GLN A 171 -5.13 -5.30 7.06
N ASP A 172 -5.85 -6.05 7.84
CA ASP A 172 -5.38 -6.59 9.10
C ASP A 172 -4.29 -7.63 8.80
N VAL A 173 -3.13 -7.50 9.45
CA VAL A 173 -1.99 -8.38 9.21
C VAL A 173 -1.62 -9.15 10.45
N GLU A 174 -1.62 -8.48 11.61
CA GLU A 174 -1.21 -9.08 12.87
C GLU A 174 -1.96 -8.46 14.04
N SER A 175 -2.24 -9.30 15.05
CA SER A 175 -2.73 -8.87 16.34
C SER A 175 -1.67 -9.23 17.39
N VAL A 176 -1.13 -8.21 18.04
CA VAL A 176 -0.07 -8.36 19.03
C VAL A 176 -0.66 -8.18 20.43
N PRO A 177 -0.32 -9.03 21.40
CA PRO A 177 -0.80 -8.88 22.77
C PRO A 177 -0.49 -7.49 23.33
N LYS A 178 -1.46 -6.88 24.04
CA LYS A 178 -1.36 -5.53 24.62
C LYS A 178 -0.09 -5.34 25.48
N LYS A 179 0.35 -6.37 26.18
CA LYS A 179 1.58 -6.34 27.00
C LYS A 179 2.85 -5.93 26.24
N LEU A 180 2.90 -6.10 24.90
CA LEU A 180 4.04 -5.73 24.08
C LEU A 180 3.91 -4.32 23.49
N GLN A 181 2.76 -3.66 23.65
CA GLN A 181 2.46 -2.36 23.05
C GLN A 181 3.51 -1.30 23.42
N ALA A 182 3.81 -1.13 24.71
CA ALA A 182 4.73 -0.10 25.18
C ALA A 182 6.15 -0.30 24.62
N ALA A 183 6.63 -1.53 24.54
CA ALA A 183 7.94 -1.87 24.00
C ALA A 183 8.01 -1.62 22.48
N ILE A 184 6.98 -2.00 21.73
CA ILE A 184 6.92 -1.80 20.27
C ILE A 184 6.84 -0.31 19.94
N VAL A 185 5.94 0.44 20.60
CA VAL A 185 5.79 1.89 20.42
C VAL A 185 7.10 2.60 20.73
N SER A 186 7.74 2.28 21.87
CA SER A 186 9.02 2.86 22.27
C SER A 186 10.13 2.54 21.23
N ARG A 187 10.17 1.30 20.72
CA ARG A 187 11.13 0.92 19.67
C ARG A 187 10.95 1.73 18.40
N LEU A 188 9.72 1.91 17.92
CA LEU A 188 9.41 2.71 16.74
C LEU A 188 9.76 4.18 16.96
N LYS A 189 9.50 4.75 18.15
CA LYS A 189 9.87 6.12 18.52
C LYS A 189 11.39 6.30 18.55
N ILE A 190 12.14 5.34 19.11
CA ILE A 190 13.62 5.36 19.08
C ILE A 190 14.14 5.38 17.63
N MET A 191 13.63 4.47 16.79
CA MET A 191 14.03 4.39 15.38
C MET A 191 13.72 5.68 14.63
N ALA A 192 12.59 6.34 14.94
CA ALA A 192 12.15 7.59 14.34
C ALA A 192 12.81 8.84 14.96
N LYS A 193 13.63 8.68 16.00
CA LYS A 193 14.28 9.74 16.80
C LYS A 193 13.26 10.65 17.50
N LEU A 194 12.15 10.08 17.97
CA LEU A 194 11.09 10.75 18.71
C LEU A 194 11.34 10.68 20.23
N ASN A 195 10.66 11.53 20.98
CA ASN A 195 10.72 11.54 22.44
C ASN A 195 9.84 10.42 23.03
N ILE A 196 10.45 9.43 23.68
CA ILE A 196 9.76 8.28 24.26
C ILE A 196 8.94 8.70 25.49
N ALA A 197 9.43 9.68 26.24
CA ALA A 197 8.80 10.16 27.48
C ALA A 197 7.51 10.96 27.21
N GLU A 198 7.38 11.59 26.05
CA GLU A 198 6.19 12.34 25.69
C GLU A 198 5.18 11.44 24.98
N LYS A 199 4.08 11.12 25.67
CA LYS A 199 2.99 10.24 25.18
C LYS A 199 1.69 11.00 24.93
N ARG A 200 1.64 12.31 25.25
CA ARG A 200 0.41 13.12 25.23
C ARG A 200 0.30 14.04 24.01
N LEU A 201 1.38 14.23 23.28
CA LEU A 201 1.44 15.12 22.12
C LEU A 201 1.77 14.35 20.85
N PRO A 202 1.18 14.72 19.70
CA PRO A 202 1.59 14.20 18.40
C PRO A 202 3.08 14.47 18.13
N GLN A 203 3.74 13.53 17.47
CA GLN A 203 5.14 13.67 17.08
C GLN A 203 5.34 13.14 15.68
N ASP A 204 6.18 13.80 14.89
CA ASP A 204 6.57 13.40 13.54
C ASP A 204 8.07 13.14 13.46
N GLY A 205 8.45 12.07 12.78
CA GLY A 205 9.83 11.66 12.62
C GLY A 205 10.10 10.89 11.34
N ARG A 206 11.33 10.39 11.23
CA ARG A 206 11.76 9.60 10.05
C ARG A 206 12.64 8.44 10.45
N ILE A 207 12.42 7.30 9.78
CA ILE A 207 13.29 6.12 9.90
C ILE A 207 13.93 5.90 8.53
N LYS A 208 15.27 5.89 8.48
CA LYS A 208 16.01 5.47 7.30
C LYS A 208 16.55 4.07 7.55
N LEU A 209 16.23 3.15 6.66
CA LEU A 209 16.66 1.76 6.79
C LEU A 209 16.89 1.11 5.42
N LYS A 210 17.57 -0.02 5.41
CA LYS A 210 17.78 -0.83 4.21
C LYS A 210 17.11 -2.18 4.41
N VAL A 211 16.28 -2.58 3.45
CA VAL A 211 15.65 -3.92 3.40
C VAL A 211 16.13 -4.60 2.12
N GLY A 212 16.92 -5.66 2.26
CA GLY A 212 17.65 -6.23 1.14
C GLY A 212 18.56 -5.16 0.50
N ASP A 213 18.43 -4.95 -0.81
CA ASP A 213 19.19 -3.92 -1.54
C ASP A 213 18.50 -2.56 -1.63
N LYS A 214 17.27 -2.43 -1.09
CA LYS A 214 16.46 -1.22 -1.21
C LYS A 214 16.65 -0.28 -0.02
N GLU A 215 17.02 0.97 -0.31
CA GLU A 215 16.99 2.03 0.70
C GLU A 215 15.56 2.58 0.83
N LEU A 216 15.07 2.63 2.06
CA LEU A 216 13.75 3.11 2.42
C LEU A 216 13.85 4.30 3.36
N ASP A 217 12.93 5.24 3.18
CA ASP A 217 12.69 6.35 4.08
C ASP A 217 11.24 6.24 4.58
N LEU A 218 11.03 5.99 5.87
CA LEU A 218 9.70 5.94 6.46
C LEU A 218 9.42 7.27 7.16
N ARG A 219 8.34 7.93 6.78
CA ARG A 219 7.77 9.04 7.55
C ARG A 219 6.89 8.46 8.64
N VAL A 220 7.19 8.79 9.87
CA VAL A 220 6.51 8.28 11.07
C VAL A 220 5.73 9.40 11.71
N SER A 221 4.46 9.17 11.97
CA SER A 221 3.62 10.08 12.77
C SER A 221 3.01 9.30 13.93
N THR A 222 3.07 9.87 15.13
CA THR A 222 2.45 9.32 16.34
C THR A 222 1.39 10.28 16.85
N ILE A 223 0.26 9.73 17.29
CA ILE A 223 -0.79 10.50 17.95
C ILE A 223 -1.28 9.76 19.20
N PRO A 224 -1.56 10.47 20.30
CA PRO A 224 -2.21 9.87 21.47
C PRO A 224 -3.66 9.51 21.14
N VAL A 225 -4.08 8.31 21.54
CA VAL A 225 -5.45 7.82 21.44
C VAL A 225 -5.87 7.18 22.76
N LEU A 226 -7.14 6.77 22.88
CA LEU A 226 -7.72 6.27 24.13
C LEU A 226 -6.89 5.16 24.80
N TYR A 227 -6.38 4.21 24.01
CA TYR A 227 -5.67 3.04 24.53
C TYR A 227 -4.13 3.11 24.38
N GLY A 228 -3.56 4.30 24.10
CA GLY A 228 -2.12 4.51 23.99
C GLY A 228 -1.73 5.45 22.85
N GLU A 229 -0.64 5.15 22.13
CA GLU A 229 -0.20 5.92 20.97
C GLU A 229 -0.43 5.12 19.68
N CYS A 230 -1.17 5.71 18.75
CA CYS A 230 -1.31 5.20 17.39
C CYS A 230 -0.11 5.68 16.54
N ILE A 231 0.50 4.78 15.78
CA ILE A 231 1.63 5.09 14.91
C ILE A 231 1.27 4.76 13.45
N VAL A 232 1.53 5.70 12.55
CA VAL A 232 1.46 5.48 11.12
C VAL A 232 2.83 5.72 10.50
N MET A 233 3.30 4.75 9.71
CA MET A 233 4.57 4.83 9.01
C MET A 233 4.32 4.76 7.51
N ARG A 234 4.56 5.86 6.78
CA ARG A 234 4.47 5.90 5.33
C ARG A 234 5.80 5.48 4.71
N ILE A 235 5.77 4.49 3.84
CA ILE A 235 6.95 3.94 3.17
C ILE A 235 7.23 4.73 1.90
N LEU A 236 8.35 5.47 1.89
CA LEU A 236 8.83 6.21 0.73
C LEU A 236 9.98 5.42 0.09
N ARG A 237 9.84 5.08 -1.17
CA ARG A 237 10.91 4.43 -1.95
C ARG A 237 11.78 5.51 -2.57
N LYS A 238 13.10 5.44 -2.35
CA LYS A 238 14.04 6.43 -2.89
C LYS A 238 14.44 6.20 -4.34
N GLU A 239 14.21 5.01 -4.87
CA GLU A 239 14.58 4.70 -6.25
C GLU A 239 13.80 5.59 -7.20
N GLY A 240 14.51 6.26 -8.11
CA GLY A 240 13.94 7.15 -9.11
C GLY A 240 12.92 6.39 -9.96
N ILE A 241 11.66 6.61 -9.64
CA ILE A 241 10.56 6.03 -10.40
C ILE A 241 10.49 6.86 -11.68
N VAL A 242 11.01 6.32 -12.79
CA VAL A 242 10.68 6.84 -14.12
C VAL A 242 9.19 6.60 -14.31
N ILE A 243 8.42 7.68 -14.24
CA ILE A 243 6.97 7.64 -14.41
C ILE A 243 6.67 7.85 -15.88
N ASP A 244 6.50 6.74 -16.56
CA ASP A 244 5.99 6.72 -17.91
C ASP A 244 4.46 6.86 -17.88
N LEU A 245 3.92 7.94 -18.44
CA LEU A 245 2.48 8.18 -18.53
C LEU A 245 1.74 7.02 -19.20
N GLU A 246 2.38 6.33 -20.14
CA GLU A 246 1.83 5.18 -20.85
C GLU A 246 1.53 4.00 -19.91
N LYS A 247 2.29 3.89 -18.81
CA LYS A 247 2.13 2.82 -17.80
C LYS A 247 1.11 3.15 -16.71
N LEU A 248 0.59 4.38 -16.66
CA LEU A 248 -0.36 4.79 -15.63
C LEU A 248 -1.79 4.30 -15.89
N GLY A 249 -2.04 3.70 -17.04
CA GLY A 249 -3.36 3.16 -17.39
C GLY A 249 -4.22 4.12 -18.20
N PHE A 250 -3.66 5.09 -18.88
CA PHE A 250 -4.38 5.84 -19.89
C PHE A 250 -4.78 4.94 -21.06
N ASP A 251 -5.96 5.16 -21.61
CA ASP A 251 -6.26 4.64 -22.95
C ASP A 251 -5.59 5.52 -24.01
N PRO A 252 -5.39 5.00 -25.24
CA PRO A 252 -4.65 5.71 -26.28
C PRO A 252 -5.22 7.09 -26.64
N GLN A 253 -6.55 7.24 -26.65
CA GLN A 253 -7.20 8.51 -26.99
C GLN A 253 -6.97 9.55 -25.90
N THR A 254 -7.33 9.22 -24.64
CA THR A 254 -7.15 10.13 -23.50
C THR A 254 -5.68 10.51 -23.29
N LEU A 255 -4.75 9.56 -23.52
CA LEU A 255 -3.32 9.85 -23.47
C LEU A 255 -2.88 10.84 -24.55
N SER A 256 -3.35 10.67 -25.78
CA SER A 256 -3.04 11.59 -26.88
C SER A 256 -3.56 12.99 -26.61
N GLU A 257 -4.80 13.11 -26.14
CA GLU A 257 -5.42 14.38 -25.76
C GLU A 257 -4.67 15.05 -24.60
N PHE A 258 -4.30 14.27 -23.56
CA PHE A 258 -3.53 14.77 -22.43
C PHE A 258 -2.11 15.21 -22.84
N ASN A 259 -1.45 14.46 -23.71
CA ASN A 259 -0.14 14.86 -24.27
C ASN A 259 -0.24 16.19 -25.02
N THR A 260 -1.28 16.39 -25.83
CA THR A 260 -1.53 17.66 -26.53
C THR A 260 -1.74 18.83 -25.55
N LEU A 261 -2.35 18.57 -24.38
CA LEU A 261 -2.53 19.59 -23.35
C LEU A 261 -1.21 20.00 -22.69
N ILE A 262 -0.38 19.03 -22.29
CA ILE A 262 0.87 19.30 -21.57
C ILE A 262 1.94 19.95 -22.44
N GLU A 263 1.80 19.88 -23.76
CA GLU A 263 2.69 20.54 -24.73
C GLU A 263 2.28 21.99 -25.06
N ARG A 264 1.16 22.46 -24.51
CA ARG A 264 0.72 23.84 -24.72
C ARG A 264 1.72 24.84 -24.15
N PRO A 265 1.91 26.00 -24.83
CA PRO A 265 2.88 26.99 -24.37
C PRO A 265 2.46 27.69 -23.06
N ASN A 266 1.17 27.81 -22.81
CA ASN A 266 0.63 28.47 -21.63
C ASN A 266 -0.78 27.99 -21.27
N GLY A 267 -1.19 28.33 -20.07
CA GLY A 267 -2.51 28.01 -19.52
C GLY A 267 -2.42 27.15 -18.28
N ILE A 268 -3.57 26.72 -17.78
CA ILE A 268 -3.65 25.90 -16.56
C ILE A 268 -4.20 24.51 -16.90
N ILE A 269 -3.51 23.51 -16.42
CA ILE A 269 -3.95 22.11 -16.44
C ILE A 269 -4.14 21.66 -15.01
N LEU A 270 -5.34 21.19 -14.69
CA LEU A 270 -5.69 20.73 -13.36
C LEU A 270 -5.83 19.22 -13.32
N VAL A 271 -5.31 18.60 -12.25
CA VAL A 271 -5.59 17.20 -11.95
C VAL A 271 -6.39 17.13 -10.65
N THR A 272 -7.56 16.50 -10.68
CA THR A 272 -8.43 16.45 -9.51
C THR A 272 -8.74 15.03 -9.07
N GLY A 273 -9.12 14.89 -7.80
CA GLY A 273 -9.47 13.63 -7.18
C GLY A 273 -9.14 13.60 -5.68
N PRO A 274 -9.59 12.60 -4.93
CA PRO A 274 -9.28 12.45 -3.50
C PRO A 274 -7.79 12.19 -3.26
N THR A 275 -7.40 12.23 -2.00
CA THR A 275 -6.06 11.79 -1.57
C THR A 275 -5.83 10.33 -1.97
N GLY A 276 -4.65 10.04 -2.49
CA GLY A 276 -4.30 8.68 -2.94
C GLY A 276 -4.83 8.30 -4.34
N SER A 277 -5.46 9.21 -5.09
CA SER A 277 -5.89 8.95 -6.49
C SER A 277 -4.76 8.99 -7.52
N GLY A 278 -3.51 9.26 -7.11
CA GLY A 278 -2.35 9.28 -8.00
C GLY A 278 -2.08 10.59 -8.72
N LYS A 279 -2.67 11.72 -8.29
CA LYS A 279 -2.50 13.05 -8.90
C LYS A 279 -1.03 13.45 -9.07
N THR A 280 -0.26 13.37 -7.99
CA THR A 280 1.18 13.70 -8.00
C THR A 280 1.95 12.84 -8.98
N THR A 281 1.64 11.54 -9.05
CA THR A 281 2.28 10.60 -9.98
C THR A 281 2.03 11.02 -11.44
N THR A 282 0.79 11.39 -11.78
CA THR A 282 0.43 11.85 -13.11
C THR A 282 1.08 13.18 -13.45
N LEU A 283 1.10 14.15 -12.52
CA LEU A 283 1.77 15.43 -12.71
C LEU A 283 3.28 15.25 -12.89
N TYR A 284 3.91 14.41 -12.09
CA TYR A 284 5.34 14.14 -12.22
C TYR A 284 5.66 13.44 -13.55
N GLY A 285 4.82 12.51 -14.01
CA GLY A 285 4.97 11.92 -15.35
C GLY A 285 4.78 12.94 -16.47
N ALA A 286 3.87 13.91 -16.30
CA ALA A 286 3.71 15.01 -17.25
C ALA A 286 4.93 15.93 -17.26
N LEU A 287 5.44 16.32 -16.08
CA LEU A 287 6.63 17.15 -15.96
C LEU A 287 7.87 16.45 -16.53
N ASP A 288 8.06 15.16 -16.24
CA ASP A 288 9.19 14.39 -16.78
C ASP A 288 9.16 14.33 -18.31
N LYS A 289 7.97 14.14 -18.89
CA LYS A 289 7.77 14.07 -20.35
C LYS A 289 8.10 15.38 -21.07
N ILE A 290 7.75 16.53 -20.48
CA ILE A 290 7.98 17.86 -21.10
C ILE A 290 9.27 18.52 -20.65
N ASN A 291 10.03 17.84 -19.76
CA ASN A 291 11.29 18.33 -19.24
C ASN A 291 12.37 18.28 -20.33
N SER A 292 12.93 19.44 -20.64
CA SER A 292 13.98 19.59 -21.64
C SER A 292 14.98 20.66 -21.20
N PRO A 293 16.22 20.64 -21.69
CA PRO A 293 17.27 21.58 -21.26
C PRO A 293 16.96 23.06 -21.52
N ASP A 294 16.05 23.34 -22.44
CA ASP A 294 15.59 24.67 -22.85
C ASP A 294 14.40 25.18 -22.03
N LYS A 295 13.88 24.38 -21.09
CA LYS A 295 12.72 24.74 -20.25
C LYS A 295 13.06 24.77 -18.77
N LYS A 296 12.69 25.83 -18.12
CA LYS A 296 12.81 25.95 -16.67
C LYS A 296 11.53 25.55 -15.97
N ILE A 297 11.58 24.44 -15.24
CA ILE A 297 10.47 23.90 -14.46
C ILE A 297 10.69 24.18 -12.98
N ILE A 298 9.71 24.81 -12.33
CA ILE A 298 9.75 25.04 -10.87
C ILE A 298 8.47 24.50 -10.25
N THR A 299 8.62 23.75 -9.15
CA THR A 299 7.47 23.25 -8.37
C THR A 299 7.45 23.82 -6.94
N VAL A 300 6.25 23.90 -6.36
CA VAL A 300 6.02 24.15 -4.94
C VAL A 300 5.08 23.08 -4.38
N GLU A 301 5.52 22.38 -3.33
CA GLU A 301 4.90 21.12 -2.88
C GLU A 301 4.86 21.00 -1.36
N ASP A 302 3.88 20.25 -0.82
CA ASP A 302 3.73 20.01 0.62
C ASP A 302 3.40 18.54 0.92
N PRO A 303 4.43 17.71 1.12
CA PRO A 303 5.85 17.90 0.83
C PRO A 303 6.25 17.42 -0.60
N VAL A 304 7.52 17.58 -0.95
CA VAL A 304 8.10 16.92 -2.15
C VAL A 304 8.10 15.42 -1.90
N GLU A 305 7.47 14.63 -2.81
CA GLU A 305 7.35 13.18 -2.66
C GLU A 305 8.66 12.46 -3.06
N TYR A 306 9.25 12.83 -4.19
CA TYR A 306 10.59 12.39 -4.63
C TYR A 306 11.19 13.40 -5.61
N GLN A 307 12.49 13.31 -5.79
CA GLN A 307 13.24 14.26 -6.62
C GLN A 307 13.07 13.96 -8.11
N LEU A 308 12.74 14.99 -8.88
CA LEU A 308 12.74 14.97 -10.34
C LEU A 308 14.04 15.58 -10.88
N LYS A 309 14.72 14.86 -11.77
CA LYS A 309 15.94 15.36 -12.39
C LYS A 309 15.60 16.55 -13.29
N GLY A 310 16.35 17.64 -13.19
CA GLY A 310 16.15 18.82 -14.01
C GLY A 310 15.00 19.76 -13.58
N VAL A 311 14.33 19.45 -12.45
CA VAL A 311 13.23 20.26 -11.91
C VAL A 311 13.64 20.94 -10.61
N ASN A 312 13.35 22.21 -10.44
CA ASN A 312 13.59 22.96 -9.23
C ASN A 312 12.40 22.79 -8.27
N GLN A 313 12.50 21.90 -7.29
CA GLN A 313 11.41 21.57 -6.38
C GLN A 313 11.56 22.32 -5.05
N ILE A 314 10.53 23.08 -4.66
CA ILE A 314 10.47 23.86 -3.42
C ILE A 314 9.48 23.17 -2.47
N GLN A 315 9.95 22.81 -1.28
CA GLN A 315 9.06 22.29 -0.25
C GLN A 315 8.54 23.42 0.63
N VAL A 316 7.23 23.47 0.82
CA VAL A 316 6.55 24.37 1.77
C VAL A 316 7.10 24.19 3.19
N LYS A 317 7.30 25.30 3.89
CA LYS A 317 7.73 25.35 5.30
C LYS A 317 6.97 26.46 6.04
N PRO A 318 5.75 26.20 6.53
CA PRO A 318 4.90 27.20 7.16
C PRO A 318 5.55 27.91 8.35
N GLN A 319 6.43 27.20 9.09
CA GLN A 319 7.12 27.73 10.28
C GLN A 319 7.99 28.96 9.97
N ILE A 320 8.44 29.14 8.74
CA ILE A 320 9.24 30.29 8.28
C ILE A 320 8.47 31.15 7.26
N GLY A 321 7.14 30.99 7.15
CA GLY A 321 6.30 31.76 6.23
C GLY A 321 6.37 31.32 4.76
N LEU A 322 7.06 30.22 4.45
CA LEU A 322 7.15 29.66 3.08
C LEU A 322 5.90 28.80 2.79
N ASN A 323 4.78 29.45 2.49
CA ASN A 323 3.52 28.83 2.07
C ASN A 323 3.36 28.86 0.53
N PHE A 324 2.28 28.24 -0.01
CA PHE A 324 2.05 28.18 -1.45
C PHE A 324 2.00 29.56 -2.10
N ALA A 325 1.16 30.48 -1.62
CA ALA A 325 0.95 31.79 -2.20
C ALA A 325 2.24 32.64 -2.18
N ASN A 326 2.91 32.72 -1.01
CA ASN A 326 4.17 33.49 -0.90
C ASN A 326 5.25 32.91 -1.81
N THR A 327 5.41 31.60 -1.84
CA THR A 327 6.41 30.93 -2.67
C THR A 327 6.14 31.19 -4.16
N LEU A 328 4.88 31.08 -4.59
CA LEU A 328 4.48 31.29 -5.96
C LEU A 328 4.78 32.73 -6.45
N ARG A 329 4.57 33.77 -5.61
CA ARG A 329 4.97 35.16 -5.92
C ARG A 329 6.46 35.33 -6.20
N HIS A 330 7.29 34.47 -5.61
CA HIS A 330 8.72 34.47 -5.87
C HIS A 330 9.07 33.64 -7.10
N ILE A 331 8.38 32.52 -7.34
CA ILE A 331 8.59 31.64 -8.48
C ILE A 331 8.42 32.42 -9.81
N VAL A 332 7.37 33.22 -9.96
CA VAL A 332 7.11 33.98 -11.19
C VAL A 332 8.21 34.98 -11.55
N ARG A 333 9.09 35.33 -10.61
CA ARG A 333 10.27 36.19 -10.85
C ARG A 333 11.55 35.41 -11.10
N GLN A 334 11.46 34.10 -11.21
CA GLN A 334 12.58 33.21 -11.46
C GLN A 334 12.67 32.80 -12.93
N ASP A 335 11.95 33.47 -13.81
CA ASP A 335 11.91 33.16 -15.25
C ASP A 335 11.56 31.68 -15.53
N PRO A 336 10.43 31.16 -15.00
CA PRO A 336 10.01 29.80 -15.26
C PRO A 336 9.23 29.72 -16.58
N ASP A 337 9.36 28.63 -17.30
CA ASP A 337 8.45 28.29 -18.41
C ASP A 337 7.24 27.51 -17.90
N ILE A 338 7.49 26.62 -16.91
CA ILE A 338 6.51 25.70 -16.35
C ILE A 338 6.50 25.79 -14.83
N ILE A 339 5.32 25.94 -14.27
CA ILE A 339 5.10 26.02 -12.82
C ILE A 339 4.19 24.86 -12.40
N MET A 340 4.56 24.12 -11.35
CA MET A 340 3.66 23.15 -10.73
C MET A 340 3.39 23.56 -9.29
N ILE A 341 2.11 23.66 -8.95
CA ILE A 341 1.62 23.97 -7.60
C ILE A 341 1.01 22.68 -7.06
N GLY A 342 1.54 22.15 -5.95
CA GLY A 342 1.08 20.88 -5.38
C GLY A 342 -0.44 20.83 -5.25
N GLU A 343 -1.04 21.89 -4.72
CA GLU A 343 -2.50 22.04 -4.67
C GLU A 343 -2.94 23.49 -4.54
N VAL A 344 -4.16 23.80 -4.98
CA VAL A 344 -4.84 25.07 -4.77
C VAL A 344 -5.92 24.88 -3.70
N ARG A 345 -5.69 25.48 -2.53
CA ARG A 345 -6.60 25.41 -1.37
C ARG A 345 -7.40 26.70 -1.15
N ASP A 346 -6.85 27.82 -1.56
CA ASP A 346 -7.34 29.17 -1.27
C ASP A 346 -7.37 30.06 -2.52
N MET A 347 -8.15 31.15 -2.43
CA MET A 347 -8.33 32.13 -3.51
C MET A 347 -7.00 32.78 -3.89
N GLU A 348 -6.16 33.11 -2.92
CA GLU A 348 -4.88 33.79 -3.14
C GLU A 348 -3.94 32.99 -4.04
N THR A 349 -3.79 31.67 -3.74
CA THR A 349 -3.00 30.73 -4.56
C THR A 349 -3.61 30.59 -5.96
N ALA A 350 -4.94 30.50 -6.06
CA ALA A 350 -5.65 30.40 -7.34
C ALA A 350 -5.43 31.63 -8.22
N GLU A 351 -5.55 32.83 -7.67
CA GLU A 351 -5.33 34.09 -8.38
C GLU A 351 -3.90 34.20 -8.94
N ILE A 352 -2.88 33.86 -8.14
CA ILE A 352 -1.48 33.93 -8.60
C ILE A 352 -1.23 32.89 -9.71
N ALA A 353 -1.83 31.68 -9.60
CA ALA A 353 -1.74 30.65 -10.63
C ALA A 353 -2.35 31.14 -11.96
N ILE A 354 -3.52 31.78 -11.90
CA ILE A 354 -4.21 32.36 -13.06
C ILE A 354 -3.38 33.50 -13.68
N GLN A 355 -2.86 34.41 -12.87
CA GLN A 355 -2.00 35.49 -13.35
C GLN A 355 -0.73 34.94 -14.03
N SER A 356 -0.14 33.88 -13.46
CA SER A 356 1.00 33.21 -14.09
C SER A 356 0.65 32.66 -15.48
N ALA A 357 -0.52 32.03 -15.61
CA ALA A 357 -0.97 31.51 -16.89
C ALA A 357 -1.29 32.62 -17.93
N LEU A 358 -1.84 33.76 -17.47
CA LEU A 358 -2.09 34.92 -18.33
C LEU A 358 -0.79 35.59 -18.82
N THR A 359 0.26 35.53 -18.00
CA THR A 359 1.59 36.09 -18.36
C THR A 359 2.46 35.13 -19.18
N GLY A 360 1.91 33.98 -19.61
CA GLY A 360 2.56 33.12 -20.60
C GLY A 360 3.11 31.79 -20.06
N HIS A 361 2.93 31.49 -18.78
CA HIS A 361 3.44 30.26 -18.20
C HIS A 361 2.47 29.08 -18.36
N LEU A 362 3.00 27.88 -18.48
CA LEU A 362 2.22 26.64 -18.33
C LEU A 362 2.16 26.27 -16.85
N VAL A 363 0.96 26.21 -16.29
CA VAL A 363 0.74 25.96 -14.88
C VAL A 363 0.02 24.64 -14.66
N PHE A 364 0.60 23.78 -13.82
CA PHE A 364 -0.02 22.55 -13.34
C PHE A 364 -0.45 22.70 -11.88
N SER A 365 -1.62 22.19 -11.54
CA SER A 365 -2.01 22.14 -10.13
C SER A 365 -3.00 21.02 -9.85
N THR A 366 -3.31 20.81 -8.55
CA THR A 366 -4.33 19.85 -8.14
C THR A 366 -5.47 20.51 -7.38
N LEU A 367 -6.64 19.85 -7.46
CA LEU A 367 -7.82 20.13 -6.66
C LEU A 367 -8.33 18.84 -6.01
N HIS A 368 -9.28 19.00 -5.08
CA HIS A 368 -9.98 17.90 -4.43
C HIS A 368 -11.47 17.94 -4.78
N THR A 369 -11.81 17.58 -6.02
CA THR A 369 -13.19 17.42 -6.48
C THR A 369 -13.40 16.01 -7.02
N ASN A 370 -14.66 15.57 -7.10
CA ASN A 370 -15.00 14.20 -7.46
C ASN A 370 -14.92 13.95 -8.97
N ASP A 371 -15.14 14.95 -9.80
CA ASP A 371 -15.10 14.89 -11.26
C ASP A 371 -14.49 16.17 -11.85
N ALA A 372 -14.27 16.19 -13.16
CA ALA A 372 -13.62 17.30 -13.82
C ALA A 372 -14.51 18.55 -13.96
N PRO A 373 -15.82 18.46 -14.31
CA PRO A 373 -16.70 19.62 -14.35
C PRO A 373 -16.85 20.32 -13.01
N THR A 374 -16.92 19.58 -11.90
CA THR A 374 -17.05 20.14 -10.55
C THR A 374 -15.80 20.94 -10.14
N ALA A 375 -14.63 20.66 -10.71
CA ALA A 375 -13.44 21.47 -10.46
C ALA A 375 -13.57 22.92 -10.96
N LEU A 376 -14.31 23.16 -12.06
CA LEU A 376 -14.60 24.51 -12.54
C LEU A 376 -15.53 25.25 -11.57
N THR A 377 -16.62 24.61 -11.14
CA THR A 377 -17.55 25.24 -10.19
C THR A 377 -16.86 25.50 -8.85
N ARG A 378 -15.95 24.62 -8.41
CA ARG A 378 -15.17 24.83 -7.18
C ARG A 378 -14.30 26.09 -7.24
N LEU A 379 -13.66 26.37 -8.39
CA LEU A 379 -12.87 27.60 -8.56
C LEU A 379 -13.77 28.85 -8.58
N LEU A 380 -14.97 28.76 -9.17
CA LEU A 380 -15.98 29.82 -9.14
C LEU A 380 -16.44 30.09 -7.72
N ASP A 381 -16.71 29.05 -6.92
CA ASP A 381 -17.10 29.14 -5.52
C ASP A 381 -16.01 29.74 -4.63
N MET A 382 -14.74 29.57 -5.01
CA MET A 382 -13.60 30.23 -4.37
C MET A 382 -13.51 31.72 -4.68
N GLY A 383 -14.38 32.26 -5.57
CA GLY A 383 -14.42 33.67 -5.92
C GLY A 383 -13.67 34.05 -7.20
N ILE A 384 -13.15 33.08 -7.96
CA ILE A 384 -12.44 33.35 -9.20
C ILE A 384 -13.44 33.81 -10.29
N GLU A 385 -13.09 34.89 -10.97
CA GLU A 385 -13.92 35.45 -12.04
C GLU A 385 -13.99 34.55 -13.28
N ARG A 386 -15.19 34.39 -13.84
CA ARG A 386 -15.51 33.47 -14.94
C ARG A 386 -14.65 33.69 -16.17
N PHE A 387 -14.39 34.95 -16.54
CA PHE A 387 -13.60 35.27 -17.72
C PHE A 387 -12.14 34.85 -17.57
N LEU A 388 -11.62 34.90 -16.34
CA LEU A 388 -10.27 34.44 -16.04
C LEU A 388 -10.16 32.90 -16.20
N LEU A 389 -11.12 32.15 -15.65
CA LEU A 389 -11.16 30.69 -15.83
C LEU A 389 -11.31 30.30 -17.29
N ALA A 390 -12.26 30.92 -18.00
CA ALA A 390 -12.51 30.64 -19.42
C ALA A 390 -11.29 30.91 -20.30
N SER A 391 -10.45 31.90 -19.94
CA SER A 391 -9.27 32.26 -20.73
C SER A 391 -8.03 31.43 -20.37
N THR A 392 -7.91 30.94 -19.14
CA THR A 392 -6.68 30.30 -18.65
C THR A 392 -6.74 28.80 -18.57
N ILE A 393 -7.87 28.19 -18.18
CA ILE A 393 -7.98 26.74 -18.07
C ILE A 393 -7.95 26.10 -19.46
N ARG A 394 -7.07 25.11 -19.65
CA ARG A 394 -6.94 24.33 -20.90
C ARG A 394 -7.59 22.97 -20.78
N GLY A 395 -7.46 22.33 -19.64
CA GLY A 395 -8.07 21.03 -19.38
C GLY A 395 -8.05 20.65 -17.91
N ILE A 396 -8.93 19.74 -17.56
CA ILE A 396 -9.05 19.20 -16.20
C ILE A 396 -9.13 17.70 -16.30
N LEU A 397 -8.24 17.00 -15.60
CA LEU A 397 -8.19 15.55 -15.51
C LEU A 397 -8.67 15.09 -14.15
N ALA A 398 -9.86 14.51 -14.07
CA ALA A 398 -10.26 13.81 -12.86
C ALA A 398 -9.70 12.39 -12.87
N GLN A 399 -9.23 11.93 -11.72
CA GLN A 399 -8.49 10.67 -11.61
C GLN A 399 -8.91 9.88 -10.38
N ARG A 400 -9.04 8.56 -10.56
CA ARG A 400 -9.18 7.54 -9.51
C ARG A 400 -8.21 6.40 -9.77
N LEU A 401 -7.94 5.60 -8.73
CA LEU A 401 -7.19 4.35 -8.87
C LEU A 401 -8.07 3.17 -8.50
N VAL A 402 -8.10 2.16 -9.36
CA VAL A 402 -8.68 0.85 -9.10
C VAL A 402 -7.58 -0.19 -8.98
N ARG A 403 -7.82 -1.22 -8.18
CA ARG A 403 -6.92 -2.36 -8.07
C ARG A 403 -7.05 -3.23 -9.32
N VAL A 404 -5.94 -3.77 -9.79
CA VAL A 404 -5.88 -4.70 -10.92
C VAL A 404 -6.04 -6.14 -10.41
N ILE A 405 -6.87 -6.94 -11.08
CA ILE A 405 -7.02 -8.37 -10.76
C ILE A 405 -5.65 -9.04 -10.85
N CYS A 406 -5.32 -9.85 -9.86
CA CYS A 406 -4.05 -10.56 -9.84
C CYS A 406 -3.97 -11.56 -11.00
N PRO A 407 -2.96 -11.48 -11.87
CA PRO A 407 -2.87 -12.35 -13.05
C PRO A 407 -2.68 -13.81 -12.70
N ASP A 408 -2.08 -14.14 -11.55
CA ASP A 408 -1.76 -15.51 -11.15
C ASP A 408 -2.95 -16.27 -10.57
N CYS A 409 -3.98 -15.54 -10.07
CA CYS A 409 -5.16 -16.17 -9.49
C CYS A 409 -6.48 -15.66 -10.08
N LYS A 410 -6.41 -15.04 -11.27
CA LYS A 410 -7.58 -14.59 -12.03
C LYS A 410 -8.44 -15.79 -12.44
N GLU A 411 -9.73 -15.70 -12.18
CA GLU A 411 -10.73 -16.69 -12.59
C GLU A 411 -12.00 -15.97 -13.07
N GLU A 412 -12.79 -16.64 -13.87
CA GLU A 412 -14.09 -16.13 -14.29
C GLU A 412 -15.04 -16.08 -13.08
N ASP A 413 -15.70 -14.95 -12.91
CA ASP A 413 -16.62 -14.73 -11.80
C ASP A 413 -18.06 -14.97 -12.30
N ALA A 414 -18.78 -15.86 -11.66
CA ALA A 414 -20.20 -16.00 -11.92
C ALA A 414 -20.90 -14.70 -11.52
N PRO A 415 -21.75 -14.09 -12.37
CA PRO A 415 -22.35 -12.79 -12.10
C PRO A 415 -23.18 -12.83 -10.82
N VAL A 416 -22.64 -12.29 -9.74
CA VAL A 416 -23.32 -12.09 -8.47
C VAL A 416 -24.11 -10.79 -8.58
N GLY A 417 -25.37 -10.88 -9.02
CA GLY A 417 -26.26 -9.72 -9.13
C GLY A 417 -27.44 -10.01 -10.06
N SER A 418 -28.53 -9.26 -9.91
CA SER A 418 -29.62 -9.36 -10.89
C SER A 418 -29.11 -8.86 -12.25
N LYS A 419 -29.46 -9.53 -13.33
CA LYS A 419 -29.14 -9.13 -14.73
C LYS A 419 -29.44 -7.63 -14.98
N ALA A 420 -30.50 -7.11 -14.39
CA ALA A 420 -30.90 -5.71 -14.49
C ALA A 420 -29.83 -4.71 -14.00
N ASN A 421 -29.01 -5.06 -12.99
CA ASN A 421 -27.95 -4.19 -12.50
C ASN A 421 -26.74 -4.15 -13.46
N LEU A 422 -26.42 -5.23 -14.14
CA LEU A 422 -25.32 -5.27 -15.10
C LEU A 422 -25.68 -4.52 -16.39
N ASP A 423 -26.93 -4.62 -16.84
CA ASP A 423 -27.44 -3.91 -18.01
C ASP A 423 -27.38 -2.38 -17.83
N ALA A 424 -27.64 -1.89 -16.61
CA ALA A 424 -27.53 -0.48 -16.28
C ALA A 424 -26.12 0.10 -16.46
N PHE A 425 -25.08 -0.75 -16.34
CA PHE A 425 -23.68 -0.39 -16.57
C PHE A 425 -23.17 -0.74 -17.97
N GLY A 426 -24.04 -1.22 -18.88
CA GLY A 426 -23.61 -1.66 -20.21
C GLY A 426 -22.76 -2.94 -20.20
N LEU A 427 -22.85 -3.72 -19.11
CA LEU A 427 -22.22 -5.03 -18.91
C LEU A 427 -23.21 -6.18 -19.15
N GLY A 428 -24.18 -5.99 -20.05
CA GLY A 428 -25.25 -6.92 -20.34
C GLY A 428 -24.80 -8.34 -20.75
N ASN A 429 -25.77 -9.20 -21.00
CA ASN A 429 -25.58 -10.64 -21.24
C ASN A 429 -24.43 -10.97 -22.19
N GLY A 430 -23.44 -11.71 -21.69
CA GLY A 430 -22.36 -12.28 -22.49
C GLY A 430 -20.97 -11.66 -22.28
N ILE A 431 -20.85 -10.62 -21.44
CA ILE A 431 -19.51 -10.11 -21.04
C ILE A 431 -19.04 -10.94 -19.84
N PRO A 432 -17.94 -11.71 -19.96
CA PRO A 432 -17.39 -12.44 -18.84
C PRO A 432 -16.84 -11.46 -17.80
N LEU A 433 -17.19 -11.67 -16.54
CA LEU A 433 -16.61 -10.94 -15.42
C LEU A 433 -15.51 -11.78 -14.80
N TYR A 434 -14.49 -11.13 -14.25
CA TYR A 434 -13.36 -11.81 -13.64
C TYR A 434 -13.13 -11.30 -12.22
N ARG A 435 -12.57 -12.19 -11.39
CA ARG A 435 -12.10 -11.86 -10.04
C ARG A 435 -10.75 -12.53 -9.76
N GLY A 436 -10.07 -12.09 -8.72
CA GLY A 436 -8.92 -12.79 -8.17
C GLY A 436 -9.35 -13.69 -7.02
N LYS A 437 -9.03 -14.98 -7.10
CA LYS A 437 -9.31 -15.96 -6.03
C LYS A 437 -8.51 -15.69 -4.75
N GLY A 438 -7.35 -15.06 -4.89
CA GLY A 438 -6.36 -14.91 -3.83
C GLY A 438 -5.25 -15.95 -3.93
N CYS A 439 -3.99 -15.49 -3.89
CA CYS A 439 -2.79 -16.33 -3.88
C CYS A 439 -1.67 -15.62 -3.10
N GLU A 440 -0.56 -16.30 -2.87
CA GLU A 440 0.60 -15.74 -2.16
C GLU A 440 1.11 -14.45 -2.80
N ARG A 441 1.22 -14.39 -4.15
CA ARG A 441 1.68 -13.20 -4.86
C ARG A 441 0.87 -11.95 -4.55
N CYS A 442 -0.43 -12.07 -4.41
CA CYS A 442 -1.30 -10.95 -4.08
C CYS A 442 -1.61 -10.85 -2.58
N SER A 443 -0.92 -11.59 -1.73
CA SER A 443 -1.19 -11.69 -0.28
C SER A 443 -2.67 -12.00 -0.02
N TYR A 444 -3.24 -12.93 -0.79
CA TYR A 444 -4.62 -13.42 -0.75
C TYR A 444 -5.71 -12.38 -0.99
N THR A 445 -5.35 -11.19 -1.47
CA THR A 445 -6.31 -10.10 -1.75
C THR A 445 -7.10 -10.28 -3.04
N GLY A 446 -6.62 -11.10 -3.96
CA GLY A 446 -7.14 -11.22 -5.32
C GLY A 446 -6.69 -10.10 -6.25
N TYR A 447 -5.95 -9.08 -5.76
CA TYR A 447 -5.52 -7.92 -6.54
C TYR A 447 -4.01 -7.73 -6.48
N TYR A 448 -3.44 -7.23 -7.58
CA TYR A 448 -2.01 -6.96 -7.67
C TYR A 448 -1.73 -5.68 -8.46
N GLY A 449 -1.40 -4.61 -7.75
CA GLY A 449 -1.17 -3.29 -8.32
C GLY A 449 -2.44 -2.51 -8.60
N ARG A 450 -2.27 -1.33 -9.20
CA ARG A 450 -3.36 -0.38 -9.48
C ARG A 450 -3.23 0.18 -10.89
N THR A 451 -4.35 0.63 -11.46
CA THR A 451 -4.42 1.35 -12.72
C THR A 451 -5.32 2.58 -12.58
N GLY A 452 -5.09 3.60 -13.42
CA GLY A 452 -5.88 4.82 -13.41
C GLY A 452 -7.22 4.67 -14.12
N LEU A 453 -8.24 5.34 -13.58
CA LEU A 453 -9.45 5.74 -14.27
C LEU A 453 -9.38 7.25 -14.50
N TYR A 454 -9.73 7.70 -15.69
CA TYR A 454 -9.54 9.08 -16.12
C TYR A 454 -10.82 9.66 -16.72
N GLU A 455 -11.12 10.92 -16.35
CA GLU A 455 -12.15 11.75 -16.97
C GLU A 455 -11.48 13.06 -17.36
N LEU A 456 -11.26 13.24 -18.67
CA LEU A 456 -10.55 14.40 -19.21
C LEU A 456 -11.53 15.40 -19.83
N LEU A 457 -11.69 16.54 -19.18
CA LEU A 457 -12.46 17.67 -19.67
C LEU A 457 -11.51 18.63 -20.42
N LEU A 458 -11.69 18.74 -21.73
CA LEU A 458 -11.03 19.75 -22.54
C LEU A 458 -11.85 21.04 -22.53
N VAL A 459 -11.20 22.17 -22.25
CA VAL A 459 -11.87 23.49 -22.24
C VAL A 459 -11.80 24.09 -23.64
N ASP A 460 -12.74 23.70 -24.46
CA ASP A 460 -12.97 24.24 -25.80
C ASP A 460 -13.91 25.47 -25.81
N ASP A 461 -14.31 25.95 -26.96
CA ASP A 461 -15.13 27.15 -27.09
C ASP A 461 -16.55 26.99 -26.57
N GLU A 462 -17.12 25.78 -26.62
CA GLU A 462 -18.43 25.49 -26.03
C GLU A 462 -18.37 25.50 -24.53
N VAL A 463 -17.38 24.79 -23.93
CA VAL A 463 -17.15 24.77 -22.48
C VAL A 463 -16.82 26.17 -21.96
N ARG A 464 -16.00 26.97 -22.69
CA ARG A 464 -15.73 28.38 -22.38
C ARG A 464 -17.01 29.20 -22.32
N SER A 465 -17.89 29.05 -23.34
CA SER A 465 -19.18 29.75 -23.35
C SER A 465 -20.04 29.37 -22.16
N LEU A 466 -20.05 28.10 -21.75
CA LEU A 466 -20.79 27.64 -20.57
C LEU A 466 -20.22 28.21 -19.28
N ILE A 467 -18.90 28.28 -19.12
CA ILE A 467 -18.23 28.92 -17.97
C ILE A 467 -18.66 30.38 -17.87
N LEU A 468 -18.61 31.14 -18.98
CA LEU A 468 -18.99 32.54 -19.01
C LEU A 468 -20.47 32.76 -18.67
N LYS A 469 -21.35 31.84 -19.05
CA LYS A 469 -22.80 31.84 -18.74
C LYS A 469 -23.12 31.32 -17.35
N ASN A 470 -22.14 30.95 -16.54
CA ASN A 470 -22.32 30.35 -15.21
C ASN A 470 -23.15 29.07 -15.24
N ALA A 471 -22.92 28.23 -16.23
CA ALA A 471 -23.58 26.93 -16.29
C ALA A 471 -23.11 26.03 -15.12
N ASP A 472 -24.04 25.22 -14.64
CA ASP A 472 -23.73 24.22 -13.61
C ASP A 472 -22.86 23.08 -14.17
N ALA A 473 -22.27 22.29 -13.27
CA ALA A 473 -21.40 21.18 -13.62
C ALA A 473 -22.09 20.14 -14.54
N ASN A 474 -23.40 19.92 -14.41
CA ASN A 474 -24.13 18.94 -15.22
C ASN A 474 -24.21 19.39 -16.69
N ARG A 475 -24.50 20.65 -16.95
CA ARG A 475 -24.51 21.20 -18.32
C ARG A 475 -23.14 21.15 -18.96
N ILE A 476 -22.08 21.44 -18.20
CA ILE A 476 -20.70 21.31 -18.67
C ILE A 476 -20.39 19.84 -18.99
N ARG A 477 -20.77 18.91 -18.12
CA ARG A 477 -20.61 17.46 -18.32
C ARG A 477 -21.34 16.98 -19.58
N GLU A 478 -22.58 17.38 -19.78
CA GLU A 478 -23.36 17.01 -20.98
C GLU A 478 -22.72 17.52 -22.27
N ALA A 479 -22.25 18.76 -22.30
CA ALA A 479 -21.55 19.32 -23.45
C ALA A 479 -20.24 18.57 -23.74
N ALA A 480 -19.43 18.32 -22.71
CA ALA A 480 -18.18 17.58 -22.83
C ALA A 480 -18.40 16.13 -23.29
N ARG A 481 -19.44 15.44 -22.78
CA ARG A 481 -19.79 14.07 -23.22
C ARG A 481 -20.18 14.01 -24.69
N LYS A 482 -20.91 14.98 -25.19
CA LYS A 482 -21.27 15.07 -26.62
C LYS A 482 -20.02 15.15 -27.52
N ARG A 483 -18.89 15.59 -26.97
CA ARG A 483 -17.59 15.70 -27.66
C ARG A 483 -16.64 14.54 -27.37
N GLY A 484 -17.11 13.51 -26.69
CA GLY A 484 -16.36 12.29 -26.45
C GLY A 484 -15.72 12.18 -25.07
N MET A 485 -15.94 13.14 -24.16
CA MET A 485 -15.49 12.96 -22.77
C MET A 485 -16.19 11.74 -22.18
N ARG A 486 -15.42 10.82 -21.63
CA ARG A 486 -15.91 9.69 -20.85
C ARG A 486 -15.86 10.01 -19.37
N THR A 487 -16.92 9.67 -18.64
CA THR A 487 -16.94 9.76 -17.18
C THR A 487 -16.05 8.71 -16.55
N LEU A 488 -15.65 8.91 -15.29
CA LEU A 488 -14.88 7.92 -14.53
C LEU A 488 -15.55 6.53 -14.52
N LEU A 489 -16.90 6.51 -14.42
CA LEU A 489 -17.66 5.26 -14.47
C LEU A 489 -17.57 4.57 -15.84
N GLU A 490 -17.79 5.31 -16.93
CA GLU A 490 -17.68 4.79 -18.31
C GLU A 490 -16.28 4.27 -18.59
N TYR A 491 -15.25 5.00 -18.13
CA TYR A 491 -13.87 4.55 -18.23
C TYR A 491 -13.63 3.25 -17.44
N GLY A 492 -14.21 3.15 -16.22
CA GLY A 492 -14.14 1.96 -15.39
C GLY A 492 -14.82 0.75 -16.02
N VAL A 493 -15.95 0.94 -16.67
CA VAL A 493 -16.66 -0.13 -17.42
C VAL A 493 -15.77 -0.69 -18.54
N GLU A 494 -15.05 0.15 -19.27
CA GLU A 494 -14.09 -0.34 -20.29
C GLU A 494 -12.95 -1.15 -19.64
N ARG A 495 -12.50 -0.79 -18.43
CA ARG A 495 -11.50 -1.59 -17.68
C ARG A 495 -12.02 -2.93 -17.21
N ILE A 496 -13.32 -3.03 -16.93
CA ILE A 496 -13.97 -4.33 -16.64
C ILE A 496 -14.01 -5.18 -17.92
N LYS A 497 -14.44 -4.62 -19.05
CA LYS A 497 -14.48 -5.33 -20.35
C LYS A 497 -13.11 -5.82 -20.80
N THR A 498 -12.04 -5.12 -20.46
CA THR A 498 -10.65 -5.54 -20.71
C THR A 498 -10.08 -6.43 -19.61
N GLU A 499 -10.94 -6.93 -18.71
CA GLU A 499 -10.60 -7.89 -17.67
C GLU A 499 -9.51 -7.42 -16.68
N MET A 500 -9.32 -6.11 -16.54
CA MET A 500 -8.30 -5.52 -15.67
C MET A 500 -8.74 -5.39 -14.23
N THR A 501 -10.03 -5.12 -13.99
CA THR A 501 -10.57 -4.87 -12.65
C THR A 501 -11.99 -5.42 -12.50
N THR A 502 -12.53 -5.36 -11.30
CA THR A 502 -13.89 -5.83 -10.99
C THR A 502 -14.89 -4.69 -10.96
N LEU A 503 -16.18 -5.02 -11.11
CA LEU A 503 -17.26 -4.04 -10.96
C LEU A 503 -17.26 -3.42 -9.56
N SER A 504 -17.04 -4.22 -8.51
CA SER A 504 -16.97 -3.73 -7.13
C SER A 504 -15.89 -2.67 -6.92
N GLU A 505 -14.71 -2.83 -7.56
CA GLU A 505 -13.64 -1.84 -7.50
C GLU A 505 -14.01 -0.54 -8.22
N VAL A 506 -14.61 -0.63 -9.39
CA VAL A 506 -15.06 0.56 -10.13
C VAL A 506 -16.11 1.32 -9.33
N LEU A 507 -17.12 0.63 -8.80
CA LEU A 507 -18.18 1.25 -7.99
C LEU A 507 -17.63 1.86 -6.70
N ARG A 508 -16.69 1.20 -6.03
CA ARG A 508 -16.03 1.71 -4.82
C ARG A 508 -15.41 3.10 -5.00
N VAL A 509 -14.91 3.42 -6.19
CA VAL A 509 -14.19 4.69 -6.45
C VAL A 509 -14.98 5.70 -7.26
N THR A 510 -16.08 5.29 -7.89
CA THR A 510 -16.90 6.16 -8.76
C THR A 510 -18.26 6.49 -8.19
N GLN A 511 -18.80 5.70 -7.24
CA GLN A 511 -20.01 6.07 -6.52
C GLN A 511 -19.68 7.16 -5.50
N GLU A 512 -20.44 8.23 -5.51
CA GLU A 512 -20.43 9.21 -4.43
C GLU A 512 -21.06 8.57 -3.18
N VAL A 513 -20.33 8.61 -2.07
CA VAL A 513 -20.87 8.25 -0.75
C VAL A 513 -21.65 9.43 -0.19
#